data_ea470c93dfac0965cc833c271ea35886
#
_entry.id   ea470c93dfac0965cc833c271ea35886
#
_cell.length_a   1.000
_cell.length_b   1.000
_cell.length_c   1.000
_cell.angle_alpha   90.00
_cell.angle_beta   90.00
_cell.angle_gamma   90.00
#
_symmetry.space_group_name_H-M   'P 1'
#
loop_
_entity.id
_entity.type
_entity.pdbx_description
1 polymer ?
#
loop_
_entity_poly.entity_id
_entity_poly.type
_entity_poly.pdbx_seq_one_letter_code
_entity_poly.pdbx_strand_id
1 'polypeptide(L)'
;MVSMANVLSTAKRAAVVAALVEGNSIRSTVRMTGVAKNTIVKLLVELAGVCQSYADEHLRNLSCKRLQIDEIWAFCYSKAKNVPTEKKGVFGYGDVWTFVAIDADTKLVPSWLVGSRDVGCATEVAQDLANRLTNRIQVTTDGLKAYVSAVEEAFGGDVDFAQLHKIYAAAPNGPETRYSPAECTGCEKRTVTGNPDPKHVSTSYVERQNLTMRMSIRRFTRLTNAFSKKVENHTAQVAVHFFHYNFCRPHMTLKGKTPVQAAGVDAQRWSIEDMVRLLPDAKD
;
A
#
# COMPACT_ATOMS: atom_id res chain seq x y z
N MET A 1 -35.29 9.77 -25.40
CA MET A 1 -34.38 8.60 -25.48
C MET A 1 -33.13 8.93 -24.65
N VAL A 2 -33.00 8.35 -23.45
CA VAL A 2 -31.79 8.49 -22.65
C VAL A 2 -30.73 7.66 -23.35
N SER A 3 -29.67 8.31 -23.82
CA SER A 3 -28.48 7.66 -24.36
C SER A 3 -27.96 6.66 -23.32
N MET A 4 -28.13 5.36 -23.57
CA MET A 4 -27.50 4.34 -22.75
C MET A 4 -25.99 4.50 -22.93
N ALA A 5 -25.31 5.07 -21.95
CA ALA A 5 -23.86 5.12 -21.93
C ALA A 5 -23.35 3.69 -22.12
N ASN A 6 -22.37 3.52 -23.01
CA ASN A 6 -21.79 2.21 -23.33
C ASN A 6 -21.01 1.70 -22.10
N VAL A 7 -21.68 0.99 -21.19
CA VAL A 7 -21.13 0.47 -19.94
C VAL A 7 -20.37 -0.82 -20.26
N LEU A 8 -19.13 -0.92 -19.77
CA LEU A 8 -18.33 -2.14 -19.93
C LEU A 8 -19.01 -3.31 -19.19
N SER A 9 -19.05 -4.49 -19.82
CA SER A 9 -19.46 -5.72 -19.15
C SER A 9 -18.55 -6.07 -17.97
N THR A 10 -19.07 -6.83 -17.01
CA THR A 10 -18.29 -7.33 -15.84
C THR A 10 -17.03 -8.06 -16.29
N ALA A 11 -17.10 -8.94 -17.27
CA ALA A 11 -15.94 -9.64 -17.81
C ALA A 11 -14.88 -8.69 -18.40
N LYS A 12 -15.29 -7.61 -19.08
CA LYS A 12 -14.38 -6.63 -19.64
C LYS A 12 -13.73 -5.77 -18.55
N ARG A 13 -14.50 -5.39 -17.52
CA ARG A 13 -13.98 -4.70 -16.33
C ARG A 13 -12.98 -5.58 -15.58
N ALA A 14 -13.31 -6.87 -15.36
CA ALA A 14 -12.43 -7.83 -14.71
C ALA A 14 -11.11 -8.02 -15.47
N ALA A 15 -11.14 -8.11 -16.79
CA ALA A 15 -9.93 -8.20 -17.63
C ALA A 15 -9.04 -6.95 -17.49
N VAL A 16 -9.62 -5.76 -17.40
CA VAL A 16 -8.88 -4.51 -17.15
C VAL A 16 -8.25 -4.52 -15.76
N VAL A 17 -9.00 -4.88 -14.73
CA VAL A 17 -8.52 -4.93 -13.35
C VAL A 17 -7.41 -5.97 -13.19
N ALA A 18 -7.59 -7.18 -13.75
CA ALA A 18 -6.57 -8.24 -13.77
C ALA A 18 -5.25 -7.74 -14.35
N ALA A 19 -5.29 -7.05 -15.49
CA ALA A 19 -4.09 -6.48 -16.07
C ALA A 19 -3.42 -5.44 -15.17
N LEU A 20 -4.19 -4.59 -14.48
CA LEU A 20 -3.66 -3.53 -13.61
C LEU A 20 -3.03 -4.06 -12.32
N VAL A 21 -3.62 -5.09 -11.69
CA VAL A 21 -3.11 -5.66 -10.44
C VAL A 21 -1.91 -6.60 -10.66
N GLU A 22 -1.70 -7.05 -11.89
CA GLU A 22 -0.52 -7.81 -12.32
C GLU A 22 0.60 -6.92 -12.91
N GLY A 23 0.60 -5.63 -12.58
CA GLY A 23 1.71 -4.71 -12.90
C GLY A 23 1.74 -4.22 -14.35
N ASN A 24 0.67 -4.38 -15.11
CA ASN A 24 0.63 -3.85 -16.46
C ASN A 24 0.42 -2.34 -16.48
N SER A 25 1.04 -1.68 -17.45
CA SER A 25 0.81 -0.25 -17.67
C SER A 25 -0.58 0.01 -18.25
N ILE A 26 -1.12 1.22 -18.05
CA ILE A 26 -2.39 1.63 -18.70
C ILE A 26 -2.34 1.40 -20.22
N ARG A 27 -1.21 1.72 -20.87
CA ARG A 27 -1.05 1.51 -22.33
C ARG A 27 -1.01 0.02 -22.70
N SER A 28 -0.39 -0.83 -21.88
CA SER A 28 -0.44 -2.28 -22.10
C SER A 28 -1.87 -2.79 -21.94
N THR A 29 -2.56 -2.37 -20.89
CA THR A 29 -3.96 -2.73 -20.64
C THR A 29 -4.87 -2.34 -21.80
N VAL A 30 -4.68 -1.14 -22.39
CA VAL A 30 -5.41 -0.75 -23.64
C VAL A 30 -5.19 -1.78 -24.75
N ARG A 31 -3.93 -2.18 -25.01
CA ARG A 31 -3.62 -3.14 -26.08
C ARG A 31 -4.18 -4.54 -25.81
N MET A 32 -4.16 -4.97 -24.54
CA MET A 32 -4.63 -6.31 -24.15
C MET A 32 -6.16 -6.42 -24.15
N THR A 33 -6.85 -5.35 -23.75
CA THR A 33 -8.30 -5.40 -23.52
C THR A 33 -9.11 -4.68 -24.59
N GLY A 34 -8.49 -3.84 -25.41
CA GLY A 34 -9.16 -2.96 -26.37
C GLY A 34 -9.94 -1.80 -25.71
N VAL A 35 -9.88 -1.66 -24.37
CA VAL A 35 -10.60 -0.61 -23.65
C VAL A 35 -9.81 0.71 -23.73
N ALA A 36 -10.51 1.82 -24.01
CA ALA A 36 -9.89 3.12 -24.15
C ALA A 36 -9.22 3.58 -22.84
N LYS A 37 -8.09 4.29 -22.97
CA LYS A 37 -7.28 4.78 -21.84
C LYS A 37 -8.11 5.51 -20.77
N ASN A 38 -8.96 6.44 -21.19
CA ASN A 38 -9.74 7.25 -20.26
C ASN A 38 -10.79 6.42 -19.52
N THR A 39 -11.36 5.41 -20.18
CA THR A 39 -12.29 4.45 -19.57
C THR A 39 -11.59 3.60 -18.51
N ILE A 40 -10.35 3.14 -18.80
CA ILE A 40 -9.53 2.40 -17.81
C ILE A 40 -9.25 3.27 -16.58
N VAL A 41 -8.87 4.54 -16.77
CA VAL A 41 -8.56 5.44 -15.65
C VAL A 41 -9.84 5.75 -14.84
N LYS A 42 -10.98 5.96 -15.50
CA LYS A 42 -12.27 6.18 -14.83
C LYS A 42 -12.65 4.95 -14.01
N LEU A 43 -12.62 3.77 -14.61
CA LEU A 43 -12.89 2.50 -13.93
C LEU A 43 -11.99 2.30 -12.70
N LEU A 44 -10.69 2.60 -12.82
CA LEU A 44 -9.74 2.50 -11.71
C LEU A 44 -10.14 3.38 -10.53
N VAL A 45 -10.54 4.63 -10.78
CA VAL A 45 -10.92 5.58 -9.71
C VAL A 45 -12.25 5.17 -9.07
N GLU A 46 -13.25 4.80 -9.87
CA GLU A 46 -14.55 4.33 -9.38
C GLU A 46 -14.41 3.06 -8.53
N LEU A 47 -13.65 2.08 -9.02
CA LEU A 47 -13.40 0.83 -8.30
C LEU A 47 -12.62 1.08 -7.00
N ALA A 48 -11.65 1.97 -7.03
CA ALA A 48 -10.89 2.33 -5.83
C ALA A 48 -11.80 2.85 -4.70
N GLY A 49 -12.76 3.71 -5.03
CA GLY A 49 -13.70 4.26 -4.05
C GLY A 49 -14.52 3.16 -3.37
N VAL A 50 -15.13 2.26 -4.13
CA VAL A 50 -15.93 1.17 -3.54
C VAL A 50 -15.07 0.15 -2.80
N CYS A 51 -13.86 -0.14 -3.27
CA CYS A 51 -12.89 -1.00 -2.58
C CYS A 51 -12.46 -0.42 -1.23
N GLN A 52 -12.18 0.89 -1.17
CA GLN A 52 -11.83 1.56 0.08
C GLN A 52 -12.98 1.54 1.07
N SER A 53 -14.19 1.91 0.63
CA SER A 53 -15.39 1.88 1.48
C SER A 53 -15.64 0.48 2.04
N TYR A 54 -15.57 -0.55 1.21
CA TYR A 54 -15.73 -1.94 1.64
C TYR A 54 -14.65 -2.36 2.64
N ALA A 55 -13.38 -2.08 2.35
CA ALA A 55 -12.28 -2.41 3.25
C ALA A 55 -12.38 -1.66 4.58
N ASP A 56 -12.81 -0.39 4.55
CA ASP A 56 -12.98 0.42 5.75
C ASP A 56 -14.11 -0.10 6.66
N GLU A 57 -15.17 -0.63 6.09
CA GLU A 57 -16.27 -1.26 6.83
C GLU A 57 -15.88 -2.62 7.42
N HIS A 58 -15.17 -3.47 6.64
CA HIS A 58 -14.96 -4.87 6.98
C HIS A 58 -13.63 -5.14 7.72
N LEU A 59 -12.61 -4.31 7.54
CA LEU A 59 -11.34 -4.43 8.26
C LEU A 59 -11.42 -3.69 9.60
N ARG A 60 -12.29 -4.14 10.47
CA ARG A 60 -12.54 -3.61 11.83
C ARG A 60 -12.50 -4.75 12.85
N ASN A 61 -12.32 -4.40 14.12
CA ASN A 61 -12.27 -5.34 15.23
C ASN A 61 -11.22 -6.45 15.01
N LEU A 62 -10.07 -6.08 14.48
CA LEU A 62 -9.00 -7.01 14.15
C LEU A 62 -8.21 -7.39 15.41
N SER A 63 -7.86 -8.66 15.53
CA SER A 63 -7.02 -9.18 16.62
C SER A 63 -5.60 -9.48 16.15
N CYS A 64 -4.95 -8.49 15.52
CA CYS A 64 -3.55 -8.59 15.13
C CYS A 64 -2.64 -8.66 16.35
N LYS A 65 -1.53 -9.39 16.23
CA LYS A 65 -0.55 -9.50 17.32
C LYS A 65 0.67 -8.61 17.08
N ARG A 66 1.11 -8.53 15.85
CA ARG A 66 2.39 -7.89 15.48
C ARG A 66 2.25 -7.15 14.17
N LEU A 67 2.33 -5.85 14.23
CA LEU A 67 2.30 -4.99 13.05
C LEU A 67 3.69 -4.45 12.72
N GLN A 68 4.01 -4.38 11.43
CA GLN A 68 5.17 -3.71 10.90
C GLN A 68 4.71 -2.55 10.03
N ILE A 69 5.32 -1.37 10.20
CA ILE A 69 4.98 -0.18 9.45
C ILE A 69 6.25 0.36 8.77
N ASP A 70 6.14 0.71 7.51
CA ASP A 70 7.20 1.32 6.70
C ASP A 70 6.59 2.15 5.59
N GLU A 71 7.37 3.00 4.93
CA GLU A 71 6.90 3.78 3.81
C GLU A 71 7.70 3.51 2.53
N ILE A 72 6.97 3.49 1.41
CA ILE A 72 7.55 3.32 0.08
C ILE A 72 7.45 4.63 -0.72
N TRP A 73 8.60 5.08 -1.23
CA TRP A 73 8.70 6.27 -2.07
C TRP A 73 8.21 6.05 -3.49
N ALA A 74 7.48 7.03 -4.01
CA ALA A 74 7.15 7.23 -5.40
C ALA A 74 7.21 8.72 -5.74
N PHE A 75 6.78 9.10 -6.95
CA PHE A 75 6.56 10.49 -7.29
C PHE A 75 5.38 10.62 -8.26
N CYS A 76 4.73 11.77 -8.20
CA CYS A 76 3.66 12.13 -9.11
C CYS A 76 4.05 13.39 -9.92
N TYR A 77 3.55 13.48 -11.15
CA TYR A 77 3.81 14.54 -12.10
C TYR A 77 5.27 14.58 -12.59
N SER A 78 6.22 14.88 -11.72
CA SER A 78 7.67 14.85 -11.96
C SER A 78 8.42 14.56 -10.65
N LYS A 79 9.72 14.22 -10.71
CA LYS A 79 10.56 14.15 -9.51
C LYS A 79 10.66 15.52 -8.85
N ALA A 80 10.79 15.59 -7.53
CA ALA A 80 10.80 16.83 -6.75
C ALA A 80 11.71 17.92 -7.32
N LYS A 81 12.93 17.54 -7.76
CA LYS A 81 13.89 18.49 -8.35
C LYS A 81 13.42 19.14 -9.68
N ASN A 82 12.45 18.52 -10.37
CA ASN A 82 11.94 18.96 -11.68
C ASN A 82 10.51 19.53 -11.58
N VAL A 83 10.00 19.74 -10.37
CA VAL A 83 8.68 20.36 -10.16
C VAL A 83 8.79 21.85 -10.48
N PRO A 84 7.92 22.41 -11.35
CA PRO A 84 7.87 23.84 -11.63
C PRO A 84 7.65 24.65 -10.34
N THR A 85 8.22 25.87 -10.31
CA THR A 85 8.24 26.70 -9.08
C THR A 85 6.83 26.96 -8.54
N GLU A 86 5.86 27.18 -9.41
CA GLU A 86 4.47 27.45 -9.06
C GLU A 86 3.73 26.25 -8.46
N LYS A 87 4.31 25.05 -8.54
CA LYS A 87 3.75 23.81 -8.02
C LYS A 87 4.56 23.21 -6.87
N LYS A 88 5.68 23.84 -6.50
CA LYS A 88 6.48 23.38 -5.37
C LYS A 88 5.70 23.47 -4.07
N GLY A 89 5.79 22.44 -3.23
CA GLY A 89 5.07 22.36 -1.96
C GLY A 89 3.59 21.97 -2.08
N VAL A 90 3.06 21.80 -3.29
CA VAL A 90 1.69 21.31 -3.50
C VAL A 90 1.71 19.79 -3.52
N PHE A 91 0.93 19.14 -2.64
CA PHE A 91 0.83 17.68 -2.60
C PHE A 91 0.37 17.11 -3.95
N GLY A 92 1.01 16.04 -4.39
CA GLY A 92 0.76 15.44 -5.70
C GLY A 92 1.68 15.94 -6.82
N TYR A 93 2.56 16.88 -6.53
CA TYR A 93 3.63 17.32 -7.42
C TYR A 93 4.99 17.07 -6.76
N GLY A 94 5.73 16.10 -7.24
CA GLY A 94 7.00 15.68 -6.67
C GLY A 94 6.90 14.37 -5.91
N ASP A 95 7.62 14.26 -4.82
CA ASP A 95 7.70 13.04 -4.02
C ASP A 95 6.38 12.75 -3.33
N VAL A 96 6.00 11.48 -3.35
CA VAL A 96 4.81 10.94 -2.72
C VAL A 96 5.21 9.66 -2.00
N TRP A 97 4.78 9.49 -0.77
CA TRP A 97 5.06 8.32 0.04
C TRP A 97 3.80 7.52 0.29
N THR A 98 3.92 6.23 0.34
CA THR A 98 2.83 5.35 0.76
C THR A 98 3.26 4.65 2.03
N PHE A 99 2.61 4.99 3.14
CA PHE A 99 2.73 4.29 4.41
C PHE A 99 1.97 2.99 4.31
N VAL A 100 2.54 1.91 4.79
CA VAL A 100 1.96 0.57 4.76
C VAL A 100 2.12 -0.08 6.12
N ALA A 101 1.03 -0.55 6.68
CA ALA A 101 1.04 -1.40 7.86
C ALA A 101 0.67 -2.82 7.47
N ILE A 102 1.44 -3.81 7.94
CA ILE A 102 1.17 -5.22 7.68
C ILE A 102 1.20 -6.03 8.96
N ASP A 103 0.23 -6.92 9.14
CA ASP A 103 0.28 -7.94 10.19
C ASP A 103 1.30 -9.02 9.83
N ALA A 104 2.28 -9.21 10.70
CA ALA A 104 3.37 -10.15 10.48
C ALA A 104 2.89 -11.61 10.42
N ASP A 105 1.77 -11.94 11.04
CA ASP A 105 1.24 -13.30 11.11
C ASP A 105 0.35 -13.62 9.91
N THR A 106 -0.69 -12.85 9.69
CA THR A 106 -1.69 -13.09 8.63
C THR A 106 -1.35 -12.45 7.30
N LYS A 107 -0.32 -11.58 7.25
CA LYS A 107 0.06 -10.77 6.09
C LYS A 107 -1.03 -9.77 5.66
N LEU A 108 -2.06 -9.59 6.46
CA LEU A 108 -3.09 -8.58 6.22
C LEU A 108 -2.46 -7.18 6.23
N VAL A 109 -2.84 -6.35 5.26
CA VAL A 109 -2.56 -4.92 5.25
C VAL A 109 -3.83 -4.20 5.71
N PRO A 110 -4.00 -3.96 7.03
CA PRO A 110 -5.21 -3.36 7.57
C PRO A 110 -5.31 -1.86 7.27
N SER A 111 -4.17 -1.17 7.14
CA SER A 111 -4.11 0.26 6.91
C SER A 111 -2.97 0.65 5.98
N TRP A 112 -3.20 1.68 5.19
CA TRP A 112 -2.23 2.31 4.32
C TRP A 112 -2.66 3.76 4.00
N LEU A 113 -1.69 4.62 3.71
CA LEU A 113 -1.94 6.02 3.37
C LEU A 113 -0.97 6.51 2.29
N VAL A 114 -1.47 7.23 1.29
CA VAL A 114 -0.66 7.96 0.33
C VAL A 114 -0.56 9.42 0.77
N GLY A 115 0.63 9.88 1.12
CA GLY A 115 0.82 11.20 1.70
C GLY A 115 2.23 11.76 1.56
N SER A 116 2.54 12.77 2.36
CA SER A 116 3.88 13.31 2.57
C SER A 116 4.63 12.49 3.62
N ARG A 117 5.97 12.57 3.63
CA ARG A 117 6.78 11.90 4.66
C ARG A 117 6.92 12.80 5.89
N ASP A 118 5.84 12.99 6.60
CA ASP A 118 5.77 13.87 7.77
C ASP A 118 5.04 13.21 8.96
N VAL A 119 5.03 13.91 10.08
CA VAL A 119 4.38 13.44 11.31
C VAL A 119 2.87 13.31 11.13
N GLY A 120 2.24 14.22 10.40
CA GLY A 120 0.78 14.20 10.19
C GLY A 120 0.32 12.91 9.51
N CYS A 121 0.97 12.51 8.42
CA CYS A 121 0.65 11.26 7.72
C CYS A 121 0.99 10.02 8.57
N ALA A 122 2.08 10.04 9.35
CA ALA A 122 2.41 8.95 10.27
C ALA A 122 1.34 8.81 11.36
N THR A 123 0.87 9.92 11.93
CA THR A 123 -0.22 9.95 12.94
C THR A 123 -1.52 9.45 12.36
N GLU A 124 -1.89 9.85 11.13
CA GLU A 124 -3.11 9.39 10.47
C GLU A 124 -3.14 7.86 10.31
N VAL A 125 -2.03 7.26 9.86
CA VAL A 125 -1.91 5.79 9.75
C VAL A 125 -1.97 5.11 11.10
N ALA A 126 -1.28 5.65 12.11
CA ALA A 126 -1.28 5.08 13.47
C ALA A 126 -2.68 5.14 14.10
N GLN A 127 -3.39 6.26 13.93
CA GLN A 127 -4.76 6.46 14.43
C GLN A 127 -5.77 5.54 13.72
N ASP A 128 -5.66 5.40 12.39
CA ASP A 128 -6.51 4.45 11.65
C ASP A 128 -6.28 3.02 12.13
N LEU A 129 -5.02 2.62 12.38
CA LEU A 129 -4.70 1.31 12.96
C LEU A 129 -5.32 1.13 14.34
N ALA A 130 -5.15 2.09 15.25
CA ALA A 130 -5.72 2.03 16.60
C ALA A 130 -7.24 1.83 16.56
N ASN A 131 -7.93 2.51 15.63
CA ASN A 131 -9.38 2.39 15.44
C ASN A 131 -9.83 1.06 14.82
N ARG A 132 -8.93 0.24 14.29
CA ARG A 132 -9.22 -1.07 13.68
C ARG A 132 -8.97 -2.25 14.60
N LEU A 133 -8.20 -2.07 15.65
CA LEU A 133 -7.68 -3.13 16.51
C LEU A 133 -8.50 -3.25 17.81
N THR A 134 -8.57 -4.46 18.35
CA THR A 134 -9.29 -4.75 19.61
C THR A 134 -8.39 -5.16 20.76
N ASN A 135 -7.09 -5.36 20.51
CA ASN A 135 -6.17 -5.87 21.51
C ASN A 135 -4.85 -5.09 21.50
N ARG A 136 -4.13 -5.16 22.62
CA ARG A 136 -2.75 -4.69 22.70
C ARG A 136 -1.88 -5.42 21.67
N ILE A 137 -1.04 -4.68 20.96
CA ILE A 137 -0.22 -5.19 19.87
C ILE A 137 1.25 -4.84 20.05
N GLN A 138 2.11 -5.59 19.38
CA GLN A 138 3.49 -5.16 19.16
C GLN A 138 3.60 -4.46 17.79
N VAL A 139 4.09 -3.22 17.80
CA VAL A 139 4.39 -2.44 16.59
C VAL A 139 5.90 -2.39 16.39
N THR A 140 6.33 -2.58 15.14
CA THR A 140 7.73 -2.34 14.74
C THR A 140 7.75 -1.41 13.53
N THR A 141 8.56 -0.34 13.61
CA THR A 141 8.82 0.57 12.48
C THR A 141 10.32 0.62 12.18
N ASP A 142 10.68 1.28 11.08
CA ASP A 142 12.04 1.73 10.89
C ASP A 142 12.41 2.88 11.87
N GLY A 143 13.60 3.44 11.70
CA GLY A 143 14.11 4.54 12.57
C GLY A 143 13.52 5.92 12.26
N LEU A 144 12.43 6.05 11.48
CA LEU A 144 11.81 7.36 11.22
C LEU A 144 11.24 7.95 12.52
N LYS A 145 11.74 9.14 12.89
CA LYS A 145 11.36 9.81 14.15
C LYS A 145 9.88 10.12 14.26
N ALA A 146 9.21 10.36 13.12
CA ALA A 146 7.79 10.66 13.06
C ALA A 146 6.92 9.57 13.69
N TYR A 147 7.34 8.30 13.64
CA TYR A 147 6.59 7.20 14.24
C TYR A 147 6.57 7.25 15.78
N VAL A 148 7.57 7.86 16.42
CA VAL A 148 7.61 7.91 17.89
C VAL A 148 6.40 8.68 18.43
N SER A 149 6.19 9.90 17.96
CA SER A 149 5.04 10.72 18.38
C SER A 149 3.71 10.17 17.83
N ALA A 150 3.71 9.66 16.60
CA ALA A 150 2.50 9.13 15.96
C ALA A 150 1.92 7.91 16.71
N VAL A 151 2.77 6.96 17.10
CA VAL A 151 2.35 5.76 17.85
C VAL A 151 1.95 6.13 19.28
N GLU A 152 2.67 7.05 19.92
CA GLU A 152 2.31 7.54 21.26
C GLU A 152 0.95 8.24 21.26
N GLU A 153 0.67 9.09 20.27
CA GLU A 153 -0.60 9.79 20.13
C GLU A 153 -1.77 8.84 19.86
N ALA A 154 -1.56 7.82 19.02
CA ALA A 154 -2.61 6.91 18.59
C ALA A 154 -2.93 5.82 19.61
N PHE A 155 -1.93 5.26 20.27
CA PHE A 155 -2.07 4.10 21.16
C PHE A 155 -1.83 4.42 22.64
N GLY A 156 -1.22 5.57 22.95
CA GLY A 156 -0.78 5.88 24.33
C GLY A 156 0.16 4.81 24.87
N GLY A 157 -0.16 4.29 26.07
CA GLY A 157 0.57 3.18 26.70
C GLY A 157 0.11 1.78 26.29
N ASP A 158 -0.94 1.65 25.44
CA ASP A 158 -1.53 0.36 25.10
C ASP A 158 -0.90 -0.29 23.85
N VAL A 159 0.42 -0.21 23.78
CA VAL A 159 1.22 -0.78 22.67
C VAL A 159 2.59 -1.21 23.17
N ASP A 160 3.16 -2.25 22.57
CA ASP A 160 4.56 -2.63 22.72
C ASP A 160 5.31 -2.17 21.46
N PHE A 161 6.00 -1.02 21.54
CA PHE A 161 6.58 -0.38 20.37
C PHE A 161 8.10 -0.44 20.37
N ALA A 162 8.66 -0.89 19.25
CA ALA A 162 10.09 -0.88 18.99
C ALA A 162 10.41 -0.31 17.60
N GLN A 163 11.57 0.32 17.49
CA GLN A 163 12.16 0.72 16.22
C GLN A 163 13.34 -0.19 15.85
N LEU A 164 13.46 -0.49 14.56
CA LEU A 164 14.59 -1.20 13.97
C LEU A 164 15.45 -0.21 13.18
N HIS A 165 16.61 0.13 13.74
CA HIS A 165 17.58 1.00 13.07
C HIS A 165 18.56 0.15 12.26
N LYS A 166 18.56 0.30 10.94
CA LYS A 166 19.54 -0.35 10.06
C LYS A 166 20.82 0.46 10.00
N ILE A 167 21.95 -0.21 10.17
CA ILE A 167 23.28 0.37 10.05
C ILE A 167 23.79 0.00 8.66
N TYR A 168 24.16 1.01 7.89
CA TYR A 168 24.68 0.81 6.54
C TYR A 168 26.17 1.13 6.48
N ALA A 169 26.93 0.35 5.72
CA ALA A 169 28.30 0.67 5.38
C ALA A 169 28.39 2.01 4.64
N ALA A 170 29.55 2.66 4.69
CA ALA A 170 29.80 3.82 3.85
C ALA A 170 29.55 3.47 2.38
N ALA A 171 28.78 4.33 1.68
CA ALA A 171 28.52 4.10 0.27
C ALA A 171 29.85 4.07 -0.52
N PRO A 172 30.06 3.08 -1.41
CA PRO A 172 31.27 3.06 -2.25
C PRO A 172 31.39 4.36 -3.06
N ASN A 173 32.56 4.90 -3.17
CA ASN A 173 32.81 6.10 -4.01
C ASN A 173 32.90 5.64 -5.47
N GLY A 174 31.93 6.07 -6.31
CA GLY A 174 31.98 5.78 -7.75
C GLY A 174 30.62 5.80 -8.43
N PRO A 175 30.60 5.66 -9.77
CA PRO A 175 29.34 5.60 -10.54
C PRO A 175 28.47 4.39 -10.20
N GLU A 176 29.03 3.35 -9.59
CA GLU A 176 28.32 2.14 -9.14
C GLU A 176 27.36 2.41 -7.99
N THR A 177 27.59 3.41 -7.14
CA THR A 177 26.71 3.83 -6.05
C THR A 177 25.30 4.18 -6.49
N ARG A 178 25.14 4.48 -7.76
CA ARG A 178 23.84 4.87 -8.34
C ARG A 178 22.86 3.69 -8.43
N TYR A 179 23.36 2.47 -8.46
CA TYR A 179 22.58 1.25 -8.71
C TYR A 179 22.71 0.19 -7.60
N SER A 180 23.73 0.30 -6.77
CA SER A 180 23.95 -0.59 -5.64
C SER A 180 23.61 0.13 -4.35
N PRO A 181 22.58 -0.29 -3.59
CA PRO A 181 22.30 0.28 -2.27
C PRO A 181 23.49 -0.02 -1.35
N ALA A 182 23.73 0.86 -0.36
CA ALA A 182 24.70 0.60 0.69
C ALA A 182 24.38 -0.73 1.39
N GLU A 183 25.42 -1.52 1.68
CA GLU A 183 25.26 -2.79 2.36
C GLU A 183 24.82 -2.58 3.81
N CYS A 184 23.77 -3.29 4.24
CA CYS A 184 23.35 -3.30 5.63
C CYS A 184 24.31 -4.16 6.45
N THR A 185 25.09 -3.54 7.30
CA THR A 185 26.12 -4.19 8.12
C THR A 185 25.64 -4.60 9.50
N GLY A 186 24.46 -4.12 9.92
CA GLY A 186 23.88 -4.45 11.21
C GLY A 186 22.51 -3.82 11.44
N CYS A 187 21.88 -4.21 12.52
CA CYS A 187 20.61 -3.68 12.97
C CYS A 187 20.65 -3.44 14.48
N GLU A 188 20.15 -2.29 14.92
CA GLU A 188 19.92 -1.96 16.31
C GLU A 188 18.43 -1.97 16.59
N LYS A 189 18.00 -2.71 17.63
CA LYS A 189 16.62 -2.78 18.09
C LYS A 189 16.45 -1.85 19.27
N ARG A 190 15.58 -0.86 19.16
CA ARG A 190 15.31 0.12 20.20
C ARG A 190 13.89 0.00 20.70
N THR A 191 13.70 -0.37 21.96
CA THR A 191 12.40 -0.27 22.64
C THR A 191 12.03 1.21 22.82
N VAL A 192 10.83 1.58 22.46
CA VAL A 192 10.29 2.94 22.63
C VAL A 192 9.24 2.95 23.73
N THR A 193 8.25 2.04 23.67
CA THR A 193 7.15 1.96 24.64
C THR A 193 6.83 0.50 24.96
N GLY A 194 6.40 0.21 26.18
CA GLY A 194 5.98 -1.11 26.60
C GLY A 194 7.13 -2.12 26.71
N ASN A 195 6.81 -3.37 26.42
CA ASN A 195 7.74 -4.51 26.51
C ASN A 195 7.72 -5.36 25.24
N PRO A 196 8.18 -4.85 24.09
CA PRO A 196 8.20 -5.59 22.84
C PRO A 196 9.13 -6.79 22.91
N ASP A 197 8.68 -7.96 22.42
CA ASP A 197 9.53 -9.14 22.30
C ASP A 197 10.64 -8.90 21.26
N PRO A 198 11.91 -8.89 21.67
CA PRO A 198 13.04 -8.61 20.77
C PRO A 198 13.17 -9.60 19.62
N LYS A 199 12.64 -10.83 19.77
CA LYS A 199 12.64 -11.85 18.70
C LYS A 199 11.76 -11.45 17.52
N HIS A 200 10.73 -10.63 17.80
CA HIS A 200 9.75 -10.20 16.81
C HIS A 200 9.93 -8.76 16.33
N VAL A 201 10.95 -8.05 16.81
CA VAL A 201 11.33 -6.72 16.29
C VAL A 201 11.99 -6.90 14.92
N SER A 202 11.24 -6.64 13.86
CA SER A 202 11.63 -6.81 12.45
C SER A 202 10.75 -5.96 11.53
N THR A 203 11.29 -5.50 10.40
CA THR A 203 10.58 -4.81 9.31
C THR A 203 10.51 -5.66 8.03
N SER A 204 10.95 -6.92 8.10
CA SER A 204 11.13 -7.77 6.91
C SER A 204 9.83 -8.03 6.11
N TYR A 205 8.70 -8.14 6.78
CA TYR A 205 7.43 -8.38 6.09
C TYR A 205 6.92 -7.13 5.38
N VAL A 206 7.00 -5.95 6.00
CA VAL A 206 6.60 -4.70 5.35
C VAL A 206 7.54 -4.35 4.19
N GLU A 207 8.84 -4.60 4.33
CA GLU A 207 9.81 -4.44 3.24
C GLU A 207 9.52 -5.39 2.08
N ARG A 208 9.17 -6.64 2.39
CA ARG A 208 8.71 -7.60 1.37
C ARG A 208 7.41 -7.13 0.70
N GLN A 209 6.50 -6.53 1.45
CA GLN A 209 5.28 -5.94 0.91
C GLN A 209 5.58 -4.74 0.00
N ASN A 210 6.52 -3.89 0.37
CA ASN A 210 7.01 -2.81 -0.47
C ASN A 210 7.61 -3.31 -1.79
N LEU A 211 8.33 -4.44 -1.76
CA LEU A 211 8.79 -5.11 -2.99
C LEU A 211 7.61 -5.65 -3.82
N THR A 212 6.60 -6.26 -3.18
CA THR A 212 5.39 -6.73 -3.85
C THR A 212 4.66 -5.58 -4.56
N MET A 213 4.55 -4.42 -3.93
CA MET A 213 4.01 -3.22 -4.57
C MET A 213 4.80 -2.81 -5.82
N ARG A 214 6.14 -2.85 -5.76
CA ARG A 214 6.99 -2.53 -6.93
C ARG A 214 6.81 -3.52 -8.08
N MET A 215 6.53 -4.77 -7.79
CA MET A 215 6.29 -5.82 -8.78
C MET A 215 4.89 -5.74 -9.39
N SER A 216 3.87 -5.51 -8.56
CA SER A 216 2.46 -5.59 -8.95
C SER A 216 1.83 -4.24 -9.32
N ILE A 217 2.45 -3.11 -8.96
CA ILE A 217 1.97 -1.78 -9.31
C ILE A 217 2.97 -1.11 -10.24
N ARG A 218 2.64 -1.03 -11.52
CA ARG A 218 3.53 -0.45 -12.54
C ARG A 218 4.06 0.95 -12.19
N ARG A 219 3.29 1.74 -11.44
CA ARG A 219 3.62 3.11 -11.04
C ARG A 219 4.79 3.21 -10.05
N PHE A 220 5.08 2.12 -9.32
CA PHE A 220 6.21 2.02 -8.39
C PHE A 220 7.48 1.42 -9.02
N THR A 221 7.41 0.98 -10.28
CA THR A 221 8.58 0.42 -10.97
C THR A 221 9.64 1.50 -11.18
N ARG A 222 10.82 1.28 -10.64
CA ARG A 222 11.96 2.21 -10.78
C ARG A 222 12.50 2.21 -12.20
N LEU A 223 13.16 3.31 -12.59
CA LEU A 223 13.86 3.50 -13.86
C LEU A 223 12.95 3.36 -15.10
N THR A 224 11.66 3.66 -14.96
CA THR A 224 10.70 3.66 -16.06
C THR A 224 9.88 4.95 -16.09
N ASN A 225 9.26 5.24 -17.24
CA ASN A 225 8.34 6.38 -17.41
C ASN A 225 6.89 6.03 -16.97
N ALA A 226 6.73 5.07 -16.06
CA ALA A 226 5.40 4.57 -15.65
C ALA A 226 4.80 5.32 -14.45
N PHE A 227 5.41 6.40 -14.00
CA PHE A 227 4.96 7.20 -12.86
C PHE A 227 3.58 7.84 -13.08
N SER A 228 2.91 8.17 -11.99
CA SER A 228 1.59 8.79 -11.99
C SER A 228 1.67 10.26 -12.39
N LYS A 229 0.71 10.71 -13.22
CA LYS A 229 0.58 12.14 -13.57
C LYS A 229 -0.27 12.91 -12.56
N LYS A 230 -1.17 12.22 -11.86
CA LYS A 230 -2.08 12.76 -10.83
C LYS A 230 -2.03 11.87 -9.60
N VAL A 231 -2.03 12.47 -8.42
CA VAL A 231 -1.98 11.75 -7.16
C VAL A 231 -3.24 10.94 -6.92
N GLU A 232 -4.41 11.41 -7.35
CA GLU A 232 -5.68 10.69 -7.21
C GLU A 232 -5.63 9.33 -7.93
N ASN A 233 -5.07 9.29 -9.14
CA ASN A 233 -4.89 8.05 -9.88
C ASN A 233 -3.80 7.15 -9.27
N HIS A 234 -2.85 7.74 -8.54
CA HIS A 234 -1.85 6.99 -7.79
C HIS A 234 -2.48 6.29 -6.60
N THR A 235 -3.21 7.04 -5.79
CA THR A 235 -3.95 6.54 -4.64
C THR A 235 -4.98 5.48 -5.05
N ALA A 236 -5.74 5.71 -6.13
CA ALA A 236 -6.68 4.74 -6.66
C ALA A 236 -6.01 3.40 -7.03
N GLN A 237 -4.81 3.44 -7.62
CA GLN A 237 -4.09 2.20 -7.94
C GLN A 237 -3.60 1.47 -6.69
N VAL A 238 -3.21 2.19 -5.64
CA VAL A 238 -2.82 1.60 -4.34
C VAL A 238 -4.04 0.95 -3.68
N ALA A 239 -5.20 1.62 -3.68
CA ALA A 239 -6.45 1.09 -3.13
C ALA A 239 -6.86 -0.24 -3.81
N VAL A 240 -6.90 -0.26 -5.14
CA VAL A 240 -7.23 -1.46 -5.91
C VAL A 240 -6.21 -2.57 -5.66
N HIS A 241 -4.93 -2.23 -5.55
CA HIS A 241 -3.88 -3.21 -5.24
C HIS A 241 -4.07 -3.85 -3.86
N PHE A 242 -4.26 -3.04 -2.80
CA PHE A 242 -4.39 -3.60 -1.45
C PHE A 242 -5.70 -4.35 -1.26
N PHE A 243 -6.77 -3.93 -1.92
CA PHE A 243 -7.99 -4.74 -1.94
C PHE A 243 -7.74 -6.10 -2.59
N HIS A 244 -7.18 -6.14 -3.80
CA HIS A 244 -6.82 -7.39 -4.48
C HIS A 244 -5.86 -8.25 -3.64
N TYR A 245 -4.83 -7.64 -3.03
CA TYR A 245 -3.86 -8.32 -2.19
C TYR A 245 -4.53 -8.98 -0.97
N ASN A 246 -5.39 -8.25 -0.27
CA ASN A 246 -6.02 -8.73 0.95
C ASN A 246 -7.12 -9.77 0.68
N PHE A 247 -7.97 -9.57 -0.33
CA PHE A 247 -9.19 -10.35 -0.55
C PHE A 247 -9.08 -11.40 -1.66
N CYS A 248 -8.28 -11.13 -2.71
CA CYS A 248 -8.28 -11.98 -3.91
C CYS A 248 -7.03 -12.85 -4.04
N ARG A 249 -5.86 -12.29 -3.71
CA ARG A 249 -4.58 -12.95 -4.01
C ARG A 249 -4.22 -14.02 -2.97
N PRO A 250 -4.05 -15.31 -3.38
CA PRO A 250 -3.58 -16.35 -2.47
C PRO A 250 -2.11 -16.12 -2.11
N HIS A 251 -1.76 -16.37 -0.86
CA HIS A 251 -0.43 -16.18 -0.33
C HIS A 251 0.25 -17.53 -0.04
N MET A 252 1.44 -17.77 -0.57
CA MET A 252 2.14 -19.06 -0.42
C MET A 252 2.39 -19.41 1.05
N THR A 253 2.88 -18.46 1.86
CA THR A 253 3.18 -18.69 3.28
C THR A 253 1.92 -18.88 4.14
N LEU A 254 0.73 -18.58 3.59
CA LEU A 254 -0.56 -18.80 4.22
C LEU A 254 -1.26 -20.06 3.70
N LYS A 255 -0.50 -20.97 3.09
CA LYS A 255 -1.02 -22.23 2.52
C LYS A 255 -2.14 -22.00 1.49
N GLY A 256 -1.99 -20.97 0.67
CA GLY A 256 -2.96 -20.62 -0.37
C GLY A 256 -4.17 -19.80 0.08
N LYS A 257 -4.27 -19.46 1.37
CA LYS A 257 -5.27 -18.51 1.86
C LYS A 257 -4.90 -17.08 1.46
N THR A 258 -5.91 -16.22 1.37
CA THR A 258 -5.73 -14.77 1.31
C THR A 258 -5.46 -14.20 2.70
N PRO A 259 -4.88 -13.00 2.83
CA PRO A 259 -4.69 -12.33 4.12
C PRO A 259 -5.98 -12.20 4.95
N VAL A 260 -7.10 -11.83 4.34
CA VAL A 260 -8.40 -11.72 5.06
C VAL A 260 -8.91 -13.07 5.56
N GLN A 261 -8.70 -14.16 4.80
CA GLN A 261 -9.02 -15.51 5.26
C GLN A 261 -8.12 -15.95 6.42
N ALA A 262 -6.85 -15.59 6.38
CA ALA A 262 -5.91 -15.91 7.46
C ALA A 262 -6.21 -15.11 8.74
N ALA A 263 -6.69 -13.88 8.59
CA ALA A 263 -7.11 -13.01 9.68
C ALA A 263 -8.51 -13.35 10.25
N GLY A 264 -9.25 -14.26 9.59
CA GLY A 264 -10.60 -14.62 10.00
C GLY A 264 -11.66 -13.55 9.73
N VAL A 265 -11.35 -12.58 8.85
CA VAL A 265 -12.27 -11.51 8.47
C VAL A 265 -13.31 -12.00 7.45
N ASP A 266 -12.86 -12.78 6.48
CA ASP A 266 -13.73 -13.38 5.46
C ASP A 266 -13.34 -14.85 5.26
N ALA A 267 -14.33 -15.73 5.18
CA ALA A 267 -14.09 -17.15 4.90
C ALA A 267 -13.84 -17.45 3.42
N GLN A 268 -14.32 -16.60 2.55
CA GLN A 268 -14.23 -16.78 1.11
C GLN A 268 -13.03 -16.06 0.51
N ARG A 269 -12.43 -16.65 -0.52
CA ARG A 269 -11.51 -15.96 -1.40
C ARG A 269 -12.30 -15.30 -2.52
N TRP A 270 -12.14 -14.00 -2.66
CA TRP A 270 -12.75 -13.23 -3.73
C TRP A 270 -12.06 -13.48 -5.08
N SER A 271 -12.84 -13.48 -6.14
CA SER A 271 -12.37 -13.34 -7.51
C SER A 271 -12.27 -11.86 -7.91
N ILE A 272 -11.61 -11.58 -9.02
CA ILE A 272 -11.59 -10.21 -9.58
C ILE A 272 -12.99 -9.79 -10.05
N GLU A 273 -13.81 -10.73 -10.49
CA GLU A 273 -15.21 -10.51 -10.83
C GLU A 273 -16.01 -10.05 -9.60
N ASP A 274 -15.83 -10.68 -8.44
CA ASP A 274 -16.49 -10.27 -7.20
C ASP A 274 -16.09 -8.85 -6.81
N MET A 275 -14.79 -8.53 -6.93
CA MET A 275 -14.28 -7.18 -6.72
C MET A 275 -14.94 -6.14 -7.64
N VAL A 276 -15.12 -6.48 -8.93
CA VAL A 276 -15.75 -5.59 -9.93
C VAL A 276 -17.25 -5.44 -9.68
N ARG A 277 -17.93 -6.46 -9.14
CA ARG A 277 -19.36 -6.43 -8.77
C ARG A 277 -19.69 -5.47 -7.63
N LEU A 278 -18.68 -4.96 -6.88
CA LEU A 278 -18.89 -3.85 -5.95
C LEU A 278 -19.34 -2.56 -6.64
N LEU A 279 -19.09 -2.42 -7.94
CA LEU A 279 -19.54 -1.25 -8.70
C LEU A 279 -21.06 -1.30 -8.93
N PRO A 280 -21.79 -0.20 -8.72
CA PRO A 280 -23.27 -0.16 -8.75
C PRO A 280 -23.88 -0.53 -10.12
N ASP A 281 -23.14 -0.39 -11.22
CA ASP A 281 -23.58 -0.67 -12.59
C ASP A 281 -22.98 -1.96 -13.18
N ALA A 282 -22.49 -2.88 -12.35
CA ALA A 282 -21.99 -4.15 -12.82
C ALA A 282 -23.17 -4.98 -13.36
N LYS A 283 -23.24 -5.09 -14.70
CA LYS A 283 -24.20 -5.94 -15.40
C LYS A 283 -23.53 -7.27 -15.78
N ASP A 284 -24.20 -8.35 -15.50
CA ASP A 284 -23.81 -9.69 -15.97
C ASP A 284 -23.91 -9.81 -17.48
#